data_dea6beb52dc0a362ae1367137c49af5f
#
_entry.id   dea6beb52dc0a362ae1367137c49af5f
#
_cell.length_a   1.000
_cell.length_b   1.000
_cell.length_c   1.000
_cell.angle_alpha   90.00
_cell.angle_beta   90.00
_cell.angle_gamma   90.00
#
_symmetry.space_group_name_H-M   'P 1'
#
loop_
_entity.id
_entity.type
_entity.pdbx_description
1 polymer ?
#
loop_
_entity_poly.entity_id
_entity_poly.type
_entity_poly.pdbx_seq_one_letter_code
_entity_poly.pdbx_strand_id
1 'polypeptide(L)'
;MIIYVDIDGTICETEGSDYINAKPRSEQIYKINKLYDKGNTIIYWTARGTVTQIDWLNLVKTQLTLWGCKYHDFRTGKPQYDLWIDDKSKRIEEL
;
A
#
# COMPACT_ATOMS: atom_id res chain seq x y z
N MET A 1 -2.78 17.15 1.92
CA MET A 1 -3.92 16.18 1.95
C MET A 1 -3.53 14.94 2.72
N ILE A 2 -4.51 14.22 3.22
CA ILE A 2 -4.31 12.88 3.77
C ILE A 2 -4.61 11.88 2.65
N ILE A 3 -3.62 11.03 2.33
CA ILE A 3 -3.72 10.09 1.22
C ILE A 3 -3.54 8.68 1.74
N TYR A 4 -4.55 7.82 1.56
CA TYR A 4 -4.47 6.40 1.84
C TYR A 4 -4.02 5.66 0.59
N VAL A 5 -3.03 4.79 0.73
CA VAL A 5 -2.43 4.06 -0.38
C VAL A 5 -2.48 2.56 -0.12
N ASP A 6 -3.05 1.82 -1.06
CA ASP A 6 -3.04 0.37 -1.03
C ASP A 6 -1.63 -0.18 -1.28
N ILE A 7 -1.38 -1.42 -0.89
CA ILE A 7 -0.08 -2.06 -1.05
C ILE A 7 -0.09 -3.04 -2.22
N ASP A 8 -0.72 -4.22 -2.06
CA ASP A 8 -0.68 -5.26 -3.07
C ASP A 8 -1.50 -4.88 -4.31
N GLY A 9 -0.86 -4.95 -5.48
CA GLY A 9 -1.45 -4.51 -6.74
C GLY A 9 -1.31 -3.02 -7.00
N THR A 10 -0.81 -2.23 -6.05
CA THR A 10 -0.62 -0.78 -6.17
C THR A 10 0.87 -0.43 -6.19
N ILE A 11 1.59 -0.68 -5.10
CA ILE A 11 3.03 -0.40 -5.04
C ILE A 11 3.89 -1.65 -5.19
N CYS A 12 3.29 -2.81 -5.31
CA CYS A 12 3.98 -4.07 -5.55
C CYS A 12 3.10 -5.03 -6.32
N GLU A 13 3.73 -6.07 -6.87
CA GLU A 13 3.05 -7.21 -7.49
C GLU A 13 3.12 -8.39 -6.54
N THR A 14 1.97 -9.00 -6.28
CA THR A 14 1.85 -10.14 -5.36
C THR A 14 1.03 -11.23 -6.04
N GLU A 15 1.51 -12.45 -6.01
CA GLU A 15 0.76 -13.61 -6.49
C GLU A 15 -0.05 -14.20 -5.35
N GLY A 16 -1.40 -14.10 -5.43
CA GLY A 16 -2.28 -14.58 -4.37
C GLY A 16 -1.93 -13.97 -3.03
N SER A 17 -1.62 -14.82 -2.06
CA SER A 17 -1.22 -14.44 -0.71
C SER A 17 0.29 -14.60 -0.44
N ASP A 18 1.08 -14.71 -1.49
CA ASP A 18 2.53 -14.85 -1.36
C ASP A 18 3.19 -13.49 -1.11
N TYR A 19 2.88 -12.91 0.03
CA TYR A 19 3.34 -11.57 0.40
C TYR A 19 4.86 -11.48 0.58
N ILE A 20 5.49 -12.57 1.03
CA ILE A 20 6.94 -12.61 1.26
C ILE A 20 7.71 -12.37 -0.03
N ASN A 21 7.20 -12.87 -1.15
CA ASN A 21 7.81 -12.74 -2.46
C ASN A 21 7.24 -11.60 -3.30
N ALA A 22 6.50 -10.69 -2.71
CA ALA A 22 5.96 -9.51 -3.41
C ALA A 22 7.12 -8.70 -3.99
N LYS A 23 6.92 -8.22 -5.22
CA LYS A 23 7.94 -7.45 -5.95
C LYS A 23 7.56 -5.98 -6.00
N PRO A 24 8.43 -5.06 -5.58
CA PRO A 24 8.12 -3.64 -5.60
C PRO A 24 7.95 -3.12 -7.02
N ARG A 25 6.98 -2.23 -7.19
CA ARG A 25 6.79 -1.45 -8.42
C ARG A 25 7.42 -0.08 -8.20
N SER A 26 8.70 0.03 -8.49
CA SER A 26 9.50 1.22 -8.15
C SER A 26 8.93 2.51 -8.73
N GLU A 27 8.37 2.46 -9.94
CA GLU A 27 7.75 3.62 -10.58
C GLU A 27 6.56 4.15 -9.77
N GLN A 28 5.76 3.26 -9.21
CA GLN A 28 4.59 3.64 -8.44
C GLN A 28 4.98 4.16 -7.06
N ILE A 29 5.97 3.52 -6.43
CA ILE A 29 6.53 4.00 -5.17
C ILE A 29 7.09 5.41 -5.33
N TYR A 30 7.76 5.68 -6.43
CA TYR A 30 8.29 7.01 -6.74
C TYR A 30 7.18 8.07 -6.78
N LYS A 31 6.05 7.77 -7.41
CA LYS A 31 4.91 8.69 -7.46
C LYS A 31 4.39 9.03 -6.06
N ILE A 32 4.24 8.02 -5.20
CA ILE A 32 3.78 8.23 -3.83
C ILE A 32 4.80 9.02 -3.02
N ASN A 33 6.08 8.69 -3.17
CA ASN A 33 7.15 9.43 -2.48
C ASN A 33 7.17 10.90 -2.89
N LYS A 34 6.88 11.22 -4.14
CA LYS A 34 6.75 12.61 -4.58
C LYS A 34 5.58 13.33 -3.88
N LEU A 35 4.46 12.64 -3.69
CA LEU A 35 3.34 13.21 -2.94
C LEU A 35 3.73 13.46 -1.49
N TYR A 36 4.49 12.56 -0.88
CA TYR A 36 5.05 12.76 0.45
C TYR A 36 5.93 14.01 0.49
N ASP A 37 6.83 14.14 -0.46
CA ASP A 37 7.77 15.27 -0.51
C ASP A 37 7.07 16.62 -0.71
N LYS A 38 5.89 16.62 -1.31
CA LYS A 38 5.05 17.81 -1.48
C LYS A 38 4.27 18.19 -0.21
N GLY A 39 4.44 17.48 0.88
CA GLY A 39 3.81 17.78 2.15
C GLY A 39 2.51 17.06 2.43
N ASN A 40 2.14 16.07 1.62
CA ASN A 40 0.96 15.26 1.89
C ASN A 40 1.25 14.21 2.97
N THR A 41 0.23 13.88 3.75
CA THR A 41 0.29 12.79 4.72
C THR A 41 -0.01 11.48 4.02
N ILE A 42 0.92 10.54 4.06
CA ILE A 42 0.80 9.24 3.40
C ILE A 42 0.55 8.15 4.43
N ILE A 43 -0.52 7.40 4.24
CA ILE A 43 -0.89 6.25 5.10
C ILE A 43 -1.08 5.04 4.20
N TYR A 44 -0.22 4.03 4.35
CA TYR A 44 -0.41 2.76 3.66
C TYR A 44 -1.44 1.92 4.40
N TRP A 45 -2.35 1.28 3.66
CA TRP A 45 -3.43 0.50 4.23
C TRP A 45 -3.61 -0.80 3.46
N THR A 46 -3.54 -1.93 4.15
CA THR A 46 -3.51 -3.25 3.53
C THR A 46 -4.58 -4.18 4.07
N ALA A 47 -5.09 -5.03 3.19
CA ALA A 47 -6.01 -6.11 3.54
C ALA A 47 -5.29 -7.40 3.92
N ARG A 48 -3.95 -7.40 3.98
CA ARG A 48 -3.20 -8.58 4.42
C ARG A 48 -3.63 -8.98 5.81
N GLY A 49 -4.07 -10.22 5.96
CA GLY A 49 -4.53 -10.76 7.24
C GLY A 49 -5.95 -10.41 7.63
N THR A 50 -6.69 -9.63 6.84
CA THR A 50 -8.08 -9.26 7.15
C THR A 50 -8.98 -10.50 7.22
N VAL A 51 -8.85 -11.41 6.28
CA VAL A 51 -9.66 -12.63 6.23
C VAL A 51 -9.07 -13.74 7.10
N THR A 52 -7.76 -13.96 7.01
CA THR A 52 -7.07 -15.08 7.66
C THR A 52 -6.75 -14.84 9.13
N GLN A 53 -6.76 -13.59 9.57
CA GLN A 53 -6.35 -13.16 10.91
C GLN A 53 -4.85 -13.39 11.20
N ILE A 54 -4.04 -13.62 10.17
CA ILE A 54 -2.59 -13.71 10.31
C ILE A 54 -2.02 -12.30 10.45
N ASP A 55 -1.12 -12.12 11.42
CA ASP A 55 -0.45 -10.84 11.64
C ASP A 55 0.72 -10.65 10.66
N TRP A 56 0.56 -9.70 9.74
CA TRP A 56 1.57 -9.36 8.73
C TRP A 56 2.30 -8.03 9.00
N LEU A 57 2.10 -7.42 10.18
CA LEU A 57 2.63 -6.08 10.49
C LEU A 57 4.14 -5.99 10.28
N ASN A 58 4.90 -6.96 10.80
CA ASN A 58 6.36 -6.93 10.68
C ASN A 58 6.83 -7.04 9.24
N LEU A 59 6.20 -7.90 8.44
CA LEU A 59 6.52 -8.03 7.02
C LEU A 59 6.20 -6.75 6.26
N VAL A 60 5.05 -6.15 6.51
CA VAL A 60 4.66 -4.88 5.86
C VAL A 60 5.69 -3.81 6.17
N LYS A 61 6.05 -3.63 7.43
CA LYS A 61 7.06 -2.64 7.85
C LYS A 61 8.40 -2.89 7.16
N THR A 62 8.85 -4.13 7.15
CA THR A 62 10.12 -4.51 6.52
C THR A 62 10.10 -4.20 5.03
N GLN A 63 9.03 -4.56 4.33
CA GLN A 63 8.93 -4.31 2.88
C GLN A 63 8.87 -2.82 2.57
N LEU A 64 8.06 -2.04 3.28
CA LEU A 64 7.99 -0.59 3.06
C LEU A 64 9.36 0.06 3.24
N THR A 65 10.11 -0.37 4.25
CA THR A 65 11.46 0.14 4.51
C THR A 65 12.43 -0.27 3.40
N LEU A 66 12.45 -1.55 3.03
CA LEU A 66 13.34 -2.06 1.98
C LEU A 66 13.07 -1.43 0.62
N TRP A 67 11.80 -1.15 0.32
CA TRP A 67 11.40 -0.57 -0.95
C TRP A 67 11.59 0.95 -1.01
N GLY A 68 12.04 1.56 0.08
CA GLY A 68 12.29 3.00 0.14
C GLY A 68 11.01 3.84 0.16
N CYS A 69 9.91 3.29 0.66
CA CYS A 69 8.64 4.01 0.78
C CYS A 69 8.74 5.08 1.86
N LYS A 70 8.27 6.29 1.55
CA LYS A 70 8.12 7.38 2.49
C LYS A 70 6.67 7.44 2.94
N TYR A 71 6.43 7.41 4.24
CA TYR A 71 5.07 7.39 4.77
C TYR A 71 5.06 7.89 6.22
N HIS A 72 3.87 8.24 6.71
CA HIS A 72 3.66 8.66 8.10
C HIS A 72 3.14 7.53 8.97
N ASP A 73 2.35 6.63 8.38
CA ASP A 73 1.74 5.51 9.09
C ASP A 73 1.41 4.39 8.12
N PHE A 74 1.22 3.19 8.64
CA PHE A 74 0.66 2.08 7.87
C PHE A 74 -0.31 1.29 8.75
N ARG A 75 -1.36 0.78 8.14
CA ARG A 75 -2.46 0.11 8.85
C ARG A 75 -2.84 -1.18 8.16
N THR A 76 -3.28 -2.16 8.95
CA THR A 76 -3.93 -3.38 8.50
C THR A 76 -5.45 -3.24 8.65
N GLY A 77 -6.19 -4.30 8.34
CA GLY A 77 -7.64 -4.30 8.53
C GLY A 77 -8.43 -3.64 7.41
N LYS A 78 -7.80 -3.37 6.25
CA LYS A 78 -8.54 -2.94 5.08
C LYS A 78 -9.52 -4.06 4.67
N PRO A 79 -10.79 -3.74 4.36
CA PRO A 79 -11.73 -4.77 3.91
C PRO A 79 -11.24 -5.50 2.66
N GLN A 80 -11.49 -6.80 2.60
CA GLN A 80 -11.34 -7.57 1.37
C GLN A 80 -12.56 -7.28 0.50
N TYR A 81 -12.36 -6.86 -0.76
CA TYR A 81 -13.46 -6.47 -1.64
C TYR A 81 -13.13 -6.76 -3.11
N ASP A 82 -14.16 -6.78 -3.94
CA ASP A 82 -14.02 -6.93 -5.39
C ASP A 82 -13.99 -5.58 -6.10
N LEU A 83 -14.76 -4.60 -5.61
CA LEU A 83 -14.87 -3.28 -6.20
C LEU A 83 -15.03 -2.22 -5.12
N TRP A 84 -14.25 -1.15 -5.22
CA TRP A 84 -14.33 0.00 -4.34
C TRP A 84 -14.86 1.19 -5.11
N ILE A 85 -16.05 1.69 -4.74
CA ILE A 85 -16.64 2.88 -5.35
C ILE A 85 -16.60 4.01 -4.33
N ASP A 86 -15.97 5.11 -4.69
CA ASP A 86 -15.74 6.24 -3.80
C ASP A 86 -15.59 7.50 -4.63
N ASP A 87 -15.91 8.66 -4.08
CA ASP A 87 -15.79 9.96 -4.72
C ASP A 87 -14.37 10.52 -4.71
N LYS A 88 -13.45 9.93 -3.95
CA LYS A 88 -12.07 10.45 -3.74
C LYS A 88 -10.98 9.48 -4.12
N SER A 89 -11.31 8.35 -4.74
CA SER A 89 -10.33 7.33 -5.08
C SER A 89 -9.76 7.53 -6.48
N LYS A 90 -8.50 7.12 -6.64
CA LYS A 90 -7.83 6.99 -7.94
C LYS A 90 -7.11 5.67 -8.02
N ARG A 91 -7.00 5.11 -9.20
CA ARG A 91 -6.09 4.01 -9.46
C ARG A 91 -4.67 4.57 -9.54
N ILE A 92 -3.68 3.76 -9.14
CA ILE A 92 -2.28 4.22 -9.15
C ILE A 92 -1.82 4.66 -10.55
N GLU A 93 -2.34 4.04 -11.59
CA GLU A 93 -2.00 4.38 -12.98
C GLU A 93 -2.49 5.77 -13.39
N GLU A 94 -3.43 6.33 -12.66
CA GLU A 94 -3.97 7.67 -12.94
C GLU A 94 -3.12 8.81 -12.34
N LEU A 95 -2.10 8.45 -11.59
CA LEU A 95 -1.17 9.43 -11.01
C LEU A 95 -0.03 9.79 -11.95
#